data_30dcdaeefaae0004ebfc052574aad5c9
#
_entry.id   30dcdaeefaae0004ebfc052574aad5c9
#
_cell.length_a   1.000
_cell.length_b   1.000
_cell.length_c   1.000
_cell.angle_alpha   90.00
_cell.angle_beta   90.00
_cell.angle_gamma   90.00
#
_symmetry.space_group_name_H-M   'P 1'
#
loop_
_entity.id
_entity.type
_entity.pdbx_description
1 polymer ?
#
loop_
_entity_poly.entity_id
_entity_poly.type
_entity_poly.pdbx_seq_one_letter_code
_entity_poly.pdbx_strand_id
1 'polypeptide(L)'
;MLDLKKYYLMFGLTISVSGLFAETIDDPDPDLMGTVWELVKNGSQSTSFGRGQVVYFLSSDAHNTYRSRKFQTWDTFSMVDGRNLVRLKKNESIEILAAKFNDSIYEVKLLDGFYKGKTYYLIAEELKKNFKQETKDNESI
;
A
#
# COMPACT_ATOMS: atom_id res chain seq x y z
N MET A 1 -53.70 -9.46 -37.43
CA MET A 1 -53.47 -8.70 -36.19
C MET A 1 -52.09 -9.01 -35.71
N LEU A 2 -51.22 -8.07 -35.87
CA LEU A 2 -49.85 -8.15 -35.35
C LEU A 2 -49.92 -8.00 -33.84
N ASP A 3 -49.51 -9.03 -33.14
CA ASP A 3 -49.48 -9.05 -31.70
C ASP A 3 -48.29 -8.17 -31.19
N LEU A 4 -48.59 -6.94 -30.86
CA LEU A 4 -47.64 -5.95 -30.35
C LEU A 4 -46.98 -6.36 -29.05
N LYS A 5 -47.43 -7.43 -28.39
CA LYS A 5 -46.81 -7.97 -27.18
C LYS A 5 -45.49 -8.68 -27.44
N LYS A 6 -45.21 -9.11 -28.64
CA LYS A 6 -43.95 -9.77 -28.99
C LYS A 6 -42.77 -8.81 -29.14
N TYR A 7 -43.03 -7.53 -29.39
CA TYR A 7 -41.96 -6.57 -29.55
C TYR A 7 -41.50 -5.88 -28.27
N TYR A 8 -42.29 -5.97 -27.22
CA TYR A 8 -41.90 -5.39 -25.92
C TYR A 8 -40.90 -6.24 -25.13
N LEU A 9 -40.77 -7.48 -25.46
CA LEU A 9 -39.83 -8.40 -24.76
C LEU A 9 -38.41 -8.32 -25.30
N MET A 10 -38.18 -7.70 -26.47
CA MET A 10 -36.84 -7.58 -27.03
C MET A 10 -36.09 -6.30 -26.62
N PHE A 11 -36.79 -5.30 -26.11
CA PHE A 11 -36.17 -4.05 -25.66
C PHE A 11 -35.67 -4.07 -24.24
N GLY A 12 -36.02 -5.07 -23.45
CA GLY A 12 -35.63 -5.19 -22.05
C GLY A 12 -34.24 -5.75 -21.79
N LEU A 13 -33.55 -6.26 -22.84
CA LEU A 13 -32.32 -7.02 -22.63
C LEU A 13 -31.02 -6.23 -22.87
N THR A 14 -31.10 -4.97 -23.28
CA THR A 14 -29.92 -4.19 -23.67
C THR A 14 -29.45 -3.18 -22.64
N ILE A 15 -30.05 -3.14 -21.45
CA ILE A 15 -29.71 -2.12 -20.45
C ILE A 15 -28.79 -2.64 -19.33
N SER A 16 -28.36 -3.89 -19.35
CA SER A 16 -27.70 -4.46 -18.17
C SER A 16 -26.17 -4.56 -18.26
N VAL A 17 -25.49 -3.90 -19.20
CA VAL A 17 -24.03 -4.05 -19.34
C VAL A 17 -23.23 -2.84 -18.86
N SER A 18 -23.87 -1.74 -18.56
CA SER A 18 -23.15 -0.52 -18.13
C SER A 18 -22.88 -0.42 -16.61
N GLY A 19 -23.24 -1.43 -15.84
CA GLY A 19 -23.03 -1.42 -14.39
C GLY A 19 -21.83 -2.22 -13.88
N LEU A 20 -21.07 -2.88 -14.77
CA LEU A 20 -20.01 -3.82 -14.35
C LEU A 20 -18.60 -3.24 -14.30
N PHE A 21 -18.42 -1.98 -14.65
CA PHE A 21 -17.16 -1.25 -14.46
C PHE A 21 -17.29 -0.19 -13.37
N ALA A 22 -17.96 -0.48 -12.28
CA ALA A 22 -17.62 0.16 -11.03
C ALA A 22 -16.21 -0.34 -10.71
N GLU A 23 -15.19 0.49 -10.96
CA GLU A 23 -13.93 0.35 -10.27
C GLU A 23 -14.31 0.20 -8.81
N THR A 24 -14.08 -0.97 -8.25
CA THR A 24 -14.03 -1.11 -6.82
C THR A 24 -12.93 -0.16 -6.40
N ILE A 25 -13.29 1.01 -5.94
CA ILE A 25 -12.43 1.79 -5.07
C ILE A 25 -12.24 0.80 -3.92
N ASP A 26 -11.10 0.12 -3.91
CA ASP A 26 -10.65 -0.62 -2.76
C ASP A 26 -10.55 0.43 -1.64
N ASP A 27 -11.62 0.55 -0.86
CA ASP A 27 -11.54 1.25 0.40
C ASP A 27 -10.40 0.60 1.17
N PRO A 28 -9.49 1.40 1.74
CA PRO A 28 -8.37 0.86 2.51
C PRO A 28 -8.95 -0.14 3.48
N ASP A 29 -8.37 -1.35 3.45
CA ASP A 29 -8.80 -2.40 4.35
C ASP A 29 -8.80 -1.84 5.78
N PRO A 30 -9.98 -1.53 6.36
CA PRO A 30 -10.05 -0.88 7.66
C PRO A 30 -9.41 -1.74 8.76
N ASP A 31 -9.25 -3.03 8.49
CA ASP A 31 -8.65 -3.97 9.41
C ASP A 31 -7.12 -3.82 9.49
N LEU A 32 -6.49 -3.14 8.53
CA LEU A 32 -5.04 -2.87 8.56
C LEU A 32 -4.66 -1.71 9.49
N MET A 33 -5.57 -0.77 9.73
CA MET A 33 -5.27 0.39 10.55
C MET A 33 -5.04 0.00 12.01
N GLY A 34 -3.96 0.50 12.61
CA GLY A 34 -3.57 0.17 13.98
C GLY A 34 -2.90 -1.19 14.15
N THR A 35 -2.69 -1.93 13.08
CA THR A 35 -1.94 -3.20 13.15
C THR A 35 -0.45 -2.96 13.22
N VAL A 36 0.25 -3.86 13.94
CA VAL A 36 1.70 -3.82 14.13
C VAL A 36 2.35 -4.89 13.26
N TRP A 37 3.44 -4.52 12.63
CA TRP A 37 4.19 -5.38 11.72
C TRP A 37 5.68 -5.34 12.03
N GLU A 38 6.31 -6.50 12.10
CA GLU A 38 7.74 -6.67 12.32
C GLU A 38 8.47 -6.94 11.00
N LEU A 39 9.60 -6.29 10.80
CA LEU A 39 10.47 -6.52 9.63
C LEU A 39 11.19 -7.86 9.77
N VAL A 40 10.90 -8.80 8.88
CA VAL A 40 11.50 -10.14 8.88
C VAL A 40 12.49 -10.36 7.75
N LYS A 41 12.40 -9.59 6.66
CA LYS A 41 13.31 -9.66 5.52
C LYS A 41 13.87 -8.30 5.18
N ASN A 42 15.15 -8.24 4.86
CA ASN A 42 15.72 -7.03 4.30
C ASN A 42 15.02 -6.69 2.98
N GLY A 43 14.66 -5.42 2.81
CA GLY A 43 13.99 -4.95 1.61
C GLY A 43 14.84 -5.16 0.34
N SER A 44 14.17 -5.16 -0.80
CA SER A 44 14.79 -5.31 -2.13
C SER A 44 15.82 -4.23 -2.48
N GLN A 45 15.86 -3.15 -1.71
CA GLN A 45 16.83 -2.06 -1.85
C GLN A 45 18.04 -2.20 -0.92
N SER A 46 18.30 -3.42 -0.45
CA SER A 46 19.57 -3.70 0.22
C SER A 46 20.70 -3.60 -0.79
N THR A 47 21.31 -2.43 -0.85
CA THR A 47 22.47 -2.15 -1.70
C THR A 47 23.75 -2.17 -0.87
N SER A 48 24.89 -2.08 -1.52
CA SER A 48 26.20 -1.86 -0.86
C SER A 48 26.23 -0.64 0.07
N PHE A 49 25.31 0.31 -0.12
CA PHE A 49 25.19 1.52 0.70
C PHE A 49 24.33 1.39 1.94
N GLY A 50 23.69 0.26 2.16
CA GLY A 50 22.91 0.00 3.36
C GLY A 50 21.98 -1.20 3.23
N ARG A 51 21.83 -1.93 4.32
CA ARG A 51 20.89 -3.04 4.46
C ARG A 51 19.66 -2.56 5.21
N GLY A 52 18.52 -3.16 4.93
CA GLY A 52 17.27 -2.91 5.63
C GLY A 52 16.15 -2.42 4.70
N GLN A 53 15.02 -2.15 5.29
CA GLN A 53 13.83 -1.67 4.61
C GLN A 53 13.82 -0.14 4.58
N VAL A 54 13.70 0.44 3.40
CA VAL A 54 13.60 1.89 3.25
C VAL A 54 12.18 2.36 3.58
N VAL A 55 12.08 3.38 4.41
CA VAL A 55 10.88 4.19 4.64
C VAL A 55 11.18 5.65 4.34
N TYR A 56 10.18 6.37 3.84
CA TYR A 56 10.34 7.73 3.32
C TYR A 56 9.78 8.74 4.29
N PHE A 57 10.43 9.89 4.42
CA PHE A 57 9.93 11.01 5.21
C PHE A 57 8.74 11.72 4.56
N LEU A 58 8.73 11.79 3.22
CA LEU A 58 7.65 12.38 2.44
C LEU A 58 6.84 11.31 1.71
N SER A 59 5.52 11.42 1.79
CA SER A 59 4.61 10.53 1.05
C SER A 59 4.77 10.65 -0.47
N SER A 60 5.09 11.85 -0.95
CA SER A 60 5.37 12.11 -2.36
C SER A 60 6.58 11.34 -2.88
N ASP A 61 7.63 11.22 -2.07
CA ASP A 61 8.84 10.48 -2.44
C ASP A 61 8.56 8.98 -2.54
N ALA A 62 7.81 8.44 -1.58
CA ALA A 62 7.36 7.05 -1.60
C ALA A 62 6.50 6.76 -2.84
N HIS A 63 5.54 7.62 -3.12
CA HIS A 63 4.63 7.47 -4.26
C HIS A 63 5.36 7.61 -5.60
N ASN A 64 6.26 8.57 -5.74
CA ASN A 64 7.07 8.75 -6.93
C ASN A 64 7.95 7.52 -7.21
N THR A 65 8.59 6.98 -6.17
CA THR A 65 9.37 5.74 -6.28
C THR A 65 8.51 4.55 -6.68
N TYR A 66 7.35 4.39 -6.07
CA TYR A 66 6.38 3.34 -6.41
C TYR A 66 5.96 3.42 -7.89
N ARG A 67 5.56 4.61 -8.35
CA ARG A 67 5.16 4.82 -9.74
C ARG A 67 6.28 4.54 -10.73
N SER A 68 7.48 5.02 -10.43
CA SER A 68 8.63 4.81 -11.31
C SER A 68 9.00 3.35 -11.46
N ARG A 69 8.87 2.56 -10.40
CA ARG A 69 9.06 1.11 -10.46
C ARG A 69 7.95 0.41 -11.25
N LYS A 70 6.69 0.79 -11.01
CA LYS A 70 5.54 0.14 -11.63
C LYS A 70 5.45 0.43 -13.13
N PHE A 71 5.70 1.67 -13.54
CA PHE A 71 5.57 2.13 -14.92
C PHE A 71 6.90 2.29 -15.64
N GLN A 72 8.02 2.02 -14.97
CA GLN A 72 9.39 2.16 -15.50
C GLN A 72 9.70 3.56 -16.05
N THR A 73 9.12 4.57 -15.47
CA THR A 73 9.28 5.98 -15.85
C THR A 73 10.47 6.63 -15.13
N TRP A 74 11.64 6.02 -15.28
CA TRP A 74 12.85 6.48 -14.59
C TRP A 74 13.41 7.79 -15.12
N ASP A 75 13.08 8.16 -16.35
CA ASP A 75 13.41 9.43 -16.98
C ASP A 75 12.73 10.64 -16.32
N THR A 76 11.56 10.44 -15.72
CA THR A 76 10.82 11.45 -14.95
C THR A 76 11.00 11.31 -13.44
N PHE A 77 11.82 10.36 -13.02
CA PHE A 77 12.08 10.11 -11.59
C PHE A 77 12.92 11.23 -10.97
N SER A 78 12.39 11.87 -9.94
CA SER A 78 13.15 12.75 -9.07
C SER A 78 13.95 11.95 -8.04
N MET A 79 15.25 12.16 -7.97
CA MET A 79 16.07 11.51 -6.95
C MET A 79 15.60 11.93 -5.55
N VAL A 80 15.33 10.93 -4.73
CA VAL A 80 14.99 11.15 -3.32
C VAL A 80 16.26 11.52 -2.55
N ASP A 81 16.20 12.60 -1.78
CA ASP A 81 17.31 12.97 -0.89
C ASP A 81 17.50 11.88 0.17
N GLY A 82 18.71 11.36 0.28
CA GLY A 82 19.05 10.32 1.26
C GLY A 82 18.83 10.74 2.72
N ARG A 83 18.75 12.05 3.00
CA ARG A 83 18.36 12.58 4.32
C ARG A 83 16.90 12.35 4.66
N ASN A 84 16.07 12.16 3.65
CA ASN A 84 14.64 11.88 3.79
C ASN A 84 14.32 10.38 3.84
N LEU A 85 15.34 9.55 3.96
CA LEU A 85 15.20 8.10 4.05
C LEU A 85 15.64 7.60 5.41
N VAL A 86 14.89 6.63 5.92
CA VAL A 86 15.28 5.82 7.08
C VAL A 86 15.32 4.37 6.65
N ARG A 87 16.29 3.63 7.15
CA ARG A 87 16.40 2.19 6.93
C ARG A 87 16.08 1.46 8.21
N LEU A 88 14.99 0.70 8.19
CA LEU A 88 14.62 -0.19 9.27
C LEU A 88 15.52 -1.42 9.25
N LYS A 89 15.93 -1.82 10.44
CA LYS A 89 16.69 -3.06 10.65
C LYS A 89 15.74 -4.24 10.89
N LYS A 90 16.22 -5.44 10.61
CA LYS A 90 15.48 -6.66 10.93
C LYS A 90 15.06 -6.67 12.39
N ASN A 91 13.84 -7.14 12.66
CA ASN A 91 13.16 -7.18 13.96
C ASN A 91 12.67 -5.82 14.50
N GLU A 92 12.79 -4.74 13.75
CA GLU A 92 12.14 -3.48 14.08
C GLU A 92 10.67 -3.52 13.62
N SER A 93 9.79 -2.93 14.42
CA SER A 93 8.34 -2.96 14.20
C SER A 93 7.80 -1.59 13.83
N ILE A 94 6.71 -1.62 13.08
CA ILE A 94 5.95 -0.44 12.65
C ILE A 94 4.46 -0.64 12.94
N GLU A 95 3.74 0.46 13.11
CA GLU A 95 2.29 0.49 13.21
C GLU A 95 1.71 1.19 11.98
N ILE A 96 0.71 0.60 11.34
CA ILE A 96 0.03 1.19 10.20
C ILE A 96 -0.97 2.23 10.69
N LEU A 97 -0.82 3.49 10.27
CA LEU A 97 -1.69 4.59 10.68
C LEU A 97 -2.76 4.93 9.64
N ALA A 98 -2.38 4.95 8.37
CA ALA A 98 -3.27 5.32 7.28
C ALA A 98 -2.77 4.77 5.95
N ALA A 99 -3.66 4.73 4.96
CA ALA A 99 -3.31 4.44 3.57
C ALA A 99 -3.47 5.71 2.72
N LYS A 100 -2.61 5.87 1.72
CA LYS A 100 -2.58 7.01 0.81
C LYS A 100 -2.38 6.53 -0.63
N PHE A 101 -2.77 7.37 -1.60
CA PHE A 101 -2.59 7.12 -3.03
C PHE A 101 -3.18 5.77 -3.48
N ASN A 102 -4.48 5.57 -3.21
CA ASN A 102 -5.19 4.33 -3.52
C ASN A 102 -4.49 3.10 -2.94
N ASP A 103 -4.16 3.16 -1.65
CA ASP A 103 -3.52 2.08 -0.88
C ASP A 103 -2.14 1.63 -1.39
N SER A 104 -1.51 2.41 -2.24
CA SER A 104 -0.15 2.13 -2.69
C SER A 104 0.93 2.52 -1.69
N ILE A 105 0.62 3.43 -0.77
CA ILE A 105 1.53 3.93 0.26
C ILE A 105 0.84 3.86 1.62
N TYR A 106 1.55 3.34 2.62
CA TYR A 106 1.10 3.38 4.01
C TYR A 106 1.85 4.42 4.81
N GLU A 107 1.11 5.20 5.59
CA GLU A 107 1.67 6.02 6.66
C GLU A 107 1.91 5.11 7.87
N VAL A 108 3.14 5.08 8.34
CA VAL A 108 3.57 4.16 9.40
C VAL A 108 4.26 4.93 10.53
N LYS A 109 4.03 4.49 11.75
CA LYS A 109 4.75 4.96 12.94
C LYS A 109 5.85 3.97 13.28
N LEU A 110 7.06 4.44 13.47
CA LEU A 110 8.17 3.60 13.88
C LEU A 110 8.05 3.30 15.38
N LEU A 111 8.10 2.02 15.73
CA LEU A 111 7.98 1.57 17.12
C LEU A 111 9.34 1.28 17.77
N ASP A 112 10.37 1.14 16.97
CA ASP A 112 11.73 0.83 17.40
C ASP A 112 12.77 1.74 16.74
N GLY A 113 14.00 1.68 17.24
CA GLY A 113 15.14 2.37 16.68
C GLY A 113 15.26 3.83 17.09
N PHE A 114 16.21 4.53 16.47
CA PHE A 114 16.53 5.92 16.79
C PHE A 114 15.36 6.89 16.53
N TYR A 115 14.55 6.60 15.51
CA TYR A 115 13.41 7.43 15.11
C TYR A 115 12.08 6.94 15.69
N LYS A 116 12.12 6.18 16.77
CA LYS A 116 10.92 5.70 17.47
C LYS A 116 9.91 6.80 17.71
N GLY A 117 8.65 6.54 17.40
CA GLY A 117 7.54 7.47 17.58
C GLY A 117 7.31 8.44 16.43
N LYS A 118 8.22 8.51 15.46
CA LYS A 118 8.06 9.34 14.26
C LYS A 118 7.30 8.61 13.17
N THR A 119 6.63 9.39 12.32
CA THR A 119 5.85 8.93 11.19
C THR A 119 6.66 8.97 9.90
N TYR A 120 6.61 7.90 9.15
CA TYR A 120 7.23 7.72 7.84
C TYR A 120 6.26 7.05 6.87
N TYR A 121 6.69 6.85 5.63
CA TYR A 121 5.87 6.27 4.57
C TYR A 121 6.53 5.03 3.99
N LEU A 122 5.74 3.98 3.81
CA LEU A 122 6.15 2.69 3.27
C LEU A 122 5.37 2.38 2.01
N ILE A 123 6.03 1.86 0.98
CA ILE A 123 5.36 1.32 -0.19
C ILE A 123 4.60 0.05 0.21
N ALA A 124 3.29 0.02 -0.06
CA ALA A 124 2.39 -1.02 0.43
C ALA A 124 2.79 -2.44 -0.02
N GLU A 125 3.31 -2.58 -1.23
CA GLU A 125 3.77 -3.87 -1.74
C GLU A 125 4.91 -4.48 -0.91
N GLU A 126 5.72 -3.65 -0.26
CA GLU A 126 6.84 -4.09 0.57
C GLU A 126 6.40 -4.61 1.92
N LEU A 127 5.22 -4.19 2.42
CA LEU A 127 4.67 -4.68 3.68
C LEU A 127 4.48 -6.20 3.64
N LYS A 128 3.78 -6.70 2.64
CA LYS A 128 3.48 -8.13 2.51
C LYS A 128 4.72 -8.97 2.18
N LYS A 129 5.71 -8.38 1.52
CA LYS A 129 6.94 -9.08 1.12
C LYS A 129 7.94 -9.23 2.26
N ASN A 130 8.09 -8.19 3.08
CA ASN A 130 9.21 -8.05 3.99
C ASN A 130 8.83 -8.09 5.47
N PHE A 131 7.56 -7.85 5.78
CA PHE A 131 7.05 -7.78 7.16
C PHE A 131 6.13 -8.95 7.48
N LYS A 132 6.04 -9.25 8.77
CA LYS A 132 5.07 -10.18 9.34
C LYS A 132 4.20 -9.42 10.32
N GLN A 133 2.89 -9.61 10.21
CA GLN A 133 1.96 -9.03 11.17
C GLN A 133 2.14 -9.68 12.54
N GLU A 134 2.25 -8.85 13.57
CA GLU A 134 2.19 -9.31 14.94
C GLU A 134 0.73 -9.60 15.29
N THR A 135 0.40 -10.87 15.49
CA THR A 135 -0.86 -11.26 16.10
C THR A 135 -0.78 -10.88 17.58
N LYS A 136 -1.72 -10.06 18.04
CA LYS A 136 -1.98 -9.97 19.46
C LYS A 136 -2.55 -11.34 19.84
N ASP A 137 -1.70 -12.23 20.31
CA ASP A 137 -2.18 -13.38 21.03
C ASP A 137 -2.98 -12.80 22.20
N ASN A 138 -4.30 -12.95 22.11
CA ASN A 138 -5.13 -12.74 23.26
C ASN A 138 -4.68 -13.81 24.27
N GLU A 139 -3.78 -13.43 25.15
CA GLU A 139 -3.62 -14.14 26.40
C GLU A 139 -4.96 -14.08 27.12
N SER A 140 -5.83 -15.01 26.77
CA SER A 140 -6.97 -15.33 27.61
C SER A 140 -6.42 -16.05 28.83
N ILE A 141 -6.29 -15.30 29.86
CA ILE A 141 -6.15 -15.84 31.19
C ILE A 141 -7.40 -16.62 31.57
#